data_a8fc0ca1a65d882d5ecea1908ae0033f
#
_entry.id   a8fc0ca1a65d882d5ecea1908ae0033f
#
_cell.length_a   1.000
_cell.length_b   1.000
_cell.length_c   1.000
_cell.angle_alpha   90.00
_cell.angle_beta   90.00
_cell.angle_gamma   90.00
#
_symmetry.space_group_name_H-M   'P 1'
#
loop_
_entity.id
_entity.type
_entity.pdbx_description
1 polymer ?
#
loop_
_entity_poly.entity_id
_entity_poly.type
_entity_poly.pdbx_seq_one_letter_code
_entity_poly.pdbx_strand_id
1 'polypeptide(L)'
;LISSEFHAVVEASGLSLMEWRVMASLSGKDSLSVGELADIVLAKQPTVTKLVGRMEEAGWVQRCDAPHDKRQSLVSLTPAGRRKVKPLLAQAQAHEAQVTADIGAPEVDQLKRILERMIALRG
;
A
#
# COMPACT_ATOMS: atom_id res chain seq x y z
N LEU A 1 3.92 -11.24 -2.32
CA LEU A 1 5.36 -11.42 -2.23
C LEU A 1 6.06 -10.54 -3.25
N ILE A 2 6.86 -9.61 -2.75
CA ILE A 2 7.61 -8.68 -3.59
C ILE A 2 8.98 -9.28 -3.83
N SER A 3 9.36 -9.39 -5.11
CA SER A 3 10.69 -9.88 -5.47
C SER A 3 11.75 -8.85 -5.10
N SER A 4 13.01 -9.31 -5.00
CA SER A 4 14.13 -8.41 -4.76
C SER A 4 14.32 -7.40 -5.88
N GLU A 5 13.97 -7.75 -7.12
CA GLU A 5 14.00 -6.84 -8.27
C GLU A 5 13.00 -5.71 -8.11
N PHE A 6 11.77 -6.02 -7.72
CA PHE A 6 10.74 -5.01 -7.49
C PHE A 6 11.08 -4.14 -6.27
N HIS A 7 11.64 -4.74 -5.22
CA HIS A 7 12.11 -4.01 -4.06
C HIS A 7 13.15 -2.95 -4.45
N ALA A 8 14.10 -3.31 -5.31
CA ALA A 8 15.09 -2.37 -5.82
C ALA A 8 14.46 -1.23 -6.62
N VAL A 9 13.41 -1.51 -7.39
CA VAL A 9 12.66 -0.49 -8.14
C VAL A 9 11.99 0.49 -7.16
N VAL A 10 11.37 -0.01 -6.12
CA VAL A 10 10.73 0.82 -5.09
C VAL A 10 11.76 1.73 -4.42
N GLU A 11 12.90 1.19 -4.01
CA GLU A 11 13.97 1.96 -3.39
C GLU A 11 14.54 3.02 -4.35
N ALA A 12 14.71 2.67 -5.61
CA ALA A 12 15.20 3.60 -6.63
C ALA A 12 14.24 4.77 -6.85
N SER A 13 12.95 4.60 -6.56
CA SER A 13 11.97 5.67 -6.66
C SER A 13 12.01 6.65 -5.48
N GLY A 14 12.81 6.35 -4.45
CA GLY A 14 12.92 7.17 -3.25
C GLY A 14 11.94 6.78 -2.14
N LEU A 15 11.23 5.67 -2.30
CA LEU A 15 10.27 5.17 -1.31
C LEU A 15 10.86 3.99 -0.55
N SER A 16 10.55 3.89 0.75
CA SER A 16 10.78 2.66 1.50
C SER A 16 9.69 1.64 1.14
N LEU A 17 9.92 0.38 1.46
CA LEU A 17 8.94 -0.66 1.22
C LEU A 17 7.63 -0.38 1.99
N MET A 18 7.74 0.12 3.22
CA MET A 18 6.57 0.46 4.02
C MET A 18 5.79 1.63 3.42
N GLU A 19 6.47 2.66 2.94
CA GLU A 19 5.84 3.77 2.23
C GLU A 19 5.13 3.29 0.97
N TRP A 20 5.75 2.41 0.20
CA TRP A 20 5.14 1.79 -0.97
C TRP A 20 3.85 1.05 -0.61
N ARG A 21 3.87 0.25 0.47
CA ARG A 21 2.69 -0.50 0.91
C ARG A 21 1.54 0.43 1.30
N VAL A 22 1.85 1.51 2.01
CA VAL A 22 0.84 2.51 2.39
C VAL A 22 0.23 3.14 1.13
N MET A 23 1.06 3.60 0.20
CA MET A 23 0.58 4.24 -1.02
C MET A 23 -0.22 3.29 -1.91
N ALA A 24 0.24 2.05 -2.04
CA ALA A 24 -0.47 1.04 -2.82
C ALA A 24 -1.85 0.73 -2.22
N SER A 25 -1.92 0.65 -0.89
CA SER A 25 -3.19 0.42 -0.20
C SER A 25 -4.15 1.59 -0.40
N LEU A 26 -3.64 2.82 -0.35
CA LEU A 26 -4.46 4.02 -0.55
C LEU A 26 -4.89 4.20 -2.00
N SER A 27 -4.15 3.63 -2.96
CA SER A 27 -4.48 3.78 -4.38
C SER A 27 -5.84 3.16 -4.74
N GLY A 28 -6.27 2.14 -4.01
CA GLY A 28 -7.54 1.48 -4.24
C GLY A 28 -8.67 1.98 -3.34
N LYS A 29 -8.42 2.98 -2.52
CA LYS A 29 -9.37 3.53 -1.55
C LYS A 29 -9.39 5.05 -1.60
N ASP A 30 -10.49 5.66 -1.19
CA ASP A 30 -10.55 7.11 -1.05
C ASP A 30 -9.73 7.56 0.17
N SER A 31 -9.84 6.82 1.27
CA SER A 31 -9.06 7.08 2.48
C SER A 31 -9.01 5.83 3.35
N LEU A 32 -8.01 5.77 4.21
CA LEU A 32 -7.88 4.74 5.24
C LEU A 32 -7.45 5.41 6.54
N SER A 33 -7.91 4.87 7.68
CA SER A 33 -7.46 5.37 8.97
C SER A 33 -6.03 4.90 9.26
N VAL A 34 -5.36 5.59 10.19
CA VAL A 34 -4.02 5.18 10.64
C VAL A 34 -4.06 3.76 11.22
N GLY A 35 -5.12 3.42 11.95
CA GLY A 35 -5.30 2.06 12.48
C GLY A 35 -5.40 1.01 11.38
N GLU A 36 -6.18 1.28 10.34
CA GLU A 36 -6.29 0.39 9.19
C GLU A 36 -4.96 0.21 8.46
N LEU A 37 -4.22 1.30 8.27
CA LEU A 37 -2.89 1.25 7.66
C LEU A 37 -1.91 0.44 8.50
N ALA A 38 -1.96 0.60 9.82
CA ALA A 38 -1.11 -0.16 10.75
C ALA A 38 -1.36 -1.66 10.60
N ASP A 39 -2.61 -2.07 10.49
CA ASP A 39 -2.96 -3.46 10.28
C ASP A 39 -2.47 -3.99 8.93
N ILE A 40 -2.61 -3.20 7.88
CA ILE A 40 -2.19 -3.58 6.52
C ILE A 40 -0.68 -3.78 6.44
N VAL A 41 0.09 -2.84 7.02
CA VAL A 41 1.56 -2.91 6.95
C VAL A 41 2.18 -3.69 8.10
N LEU A 42 1.36 -4.22 9.00
CA LEU A 42 1.78 -5.02 10.16
C LEU A 42 2.75 -4.25 11.07
N ALA A 43 2.41 -3.00 11.34
CA ALA A 43 3.20 -2.13 12.21
C ALA A 43 2.34 -1.54 13.31
N LYS A 44 2.97 -0.98 14.31
CA LYS A 44 2.27 -0.30 15.41
C LYS A 44 1.80 1.07 14.97
N GLN A 45 0.68 1.55 15.51
CA GLN A 45 0.12 2.85 15.14
C GLN A 45 1.11 4.01 15.29
N PRO A 46 1.91 4.12 16.37
CA PRO A 46 2.89 5.20 16.48
C PRO A 46 3.91 5.21 15.34
N THR A 47 4.33 4.04 14.88
CA THR A 47 5.24 3.91 13.73
C THR A 47 4.60 4.43 12.45
N VAL A 48 3.34 4.04 12.21
CA VAL A 48 2.59 4.47 11.03
C VAL A 48 2.29 5.97 11.09
N THR A 49 1.97 6.50 12.27
CA THR A 49 1.74 7.94 12.44
C THR A 49 2.97 8.75 12.04
N LYS A 50 4.16 8.32 12.46
CA LYS A 50 5.41 8.98 12.07
C LYS A 50 5.68 8.86 10.57
N LEU A 51 5.43 7.68 10.01
CA LEU A 51 5.60 7.43 8.59
C LEU A 51 4.68 8.33 7.75
N VAL A 52 3.41 8.39 8.12
CA VAL A 52 2.40 9.23 7.46
C VAL A 52 2.80 10.71 7.55
N GLY A 53 3.31 11.14 8.72
CA GLY A 53 3.80 12.51 8.90
C GLY A 53 4.90 12.86 7.90
N ARG A 54 5.88 11.97 7.71
CA ARG A 54 6.94 12.18 6.73
C ARG A 54 6.43 12.19 5.29
N MET A 55 5.47 11.32 4.99
CA MET A 55 4.86 11.26 3.66
C MET A 55 4.00 12.49 3.38
N GLU A 56 3.37 13.05 4.42
CA GLU A 56 2.63 14.29 4.32
C GLU A 56 3.55 15.47 4.02
N GLU A 57 4.69 15.53 4.70
CA GLU A 57 5.72 16.54 4.43
C GLU A 57 6.27 16.44 3.01
N ALA A 58 6.41 15.23 2.50
CA ALA A 58 6.85 15.00 1.12
C ALA A 58 5.76 15.32 0.09
N GLY A 59 4.51 15.53 0.53
CA GLY A 59 3.40 15.86 -0.36
C GLY A 59 2.71 14.68 -0.99
N TRP A 60 2.98 13.45 -0.52
CA TRP A 60 2.38 12.23 -1.09
C TRP A 60 1.01 11.91 -0.53
N VAL A 61 0.76 12.25 0.73
CA VAL A 61 -0.51 11.99 1.42
C VAL A 61 -0.98 13.22 2.16
N GLN A 62 -2.27 13.21 2.52
CA GLN A 62 -2.87 14.23 3.37
C GLN A 62 -3.69 13.55 4.43
N ARG A 63 -3.80 14.18 5.61
CA ARG A 63 -4.62 13.70 6.71
C ARG A 63 -5.84 14.60 6.88
N CYS A 64 -6.98 13.97 7.16
CA CYS A 64 -8.21 14.65 7.50
C CYS A 64 -8.81 13.98 8.72
N ASP A 65 -9.52 14.76 9.55
CA ASP A 65 -10.25 14.19 10.66
C ASP A 65 -11.48 13.43 10.12
N ALA A 66 -11.81 12.30 10.76
CA ALA A 66 -13.02 11.58 10.42
C ALA A 66 -14.24 12.43 10.77
N PRO A 67 -15.28 12.48 9.90
CA PRO A 67 -16.46 13.34 10.15
C PRO A 67 -17.18 13.03 11.46
N HIS A 68 -17.11 11.77 11.94
CA HIS A 68 -17.86 11.31 13.09
C HIS A 68 -17.00 11.00 14.30
N ASP A 69 -15.69 11.04 14.18
CA ASP A 69 -14.78 10.76 15.29
C ASP A 69 -13.46 11.51 15.08
N LYS A 70 -13.29 12.59 15.84
CA LYS A 70 -12.07 13.41 15.79
C LYS A 70 -10.81 12.69 16.27
N ARG A 71 -10.95 11.51 16.89
CA ARG A 71 -9.81 10.71 17.33
C ARG A 71 -9.21 9.91 16.19
N GLN A 72 -9.95 9.73 15.10
CA GLN A 72 -9.45 9.02 13.93
C GLN A 72 -8.99 10.00 12.86
N SER A 73 -7.75 9.83 12.44
CA SER A 73 -7.24 10.54 11.27
C SER A 73 -7.38 9.65 10.05
N LEU A 74 -7.97 10.19 9.00
CA LEU A 74 -8.06 9.53 7.71
C LEU A 74 -6.92 10.01 6.83
N VAL A 75 -6.29 9.07 6.13
CA VAL A 75 -5.17 9.33 5.23
C VAL A 75 -5.61 9.06 3.81
N SER A 76 -5.29 9.96 2.91
CA SER A 76 -5.58 9.78 1.48
C SER A 76 -4.38 10.23 0.65
N LEU A 77 -4.29 9.71 -0.58
CA LEU A 77 -3.25 10.15 -1.52
C LEU A 77 -3.59 11.54 -2.04
N THR A 78 -2.56 12.39 -2.15
CA THR A 78 -2.66 13.63 -2.89
C THR A 78 -2.57 13.34 -4.38
N PRO A 79 -2.92 14.28 -5.27
CA PRO A 79 -2.67 14.11 -6.70
C PRO A 79 -1.20 13.80 -7.01
N ALA A 80 -0.26 14.43 -6.28
CA ALA A 80 1.17 14.13 -6.43
C ALA A 80 1.49 12.69 -6.00
N GLY A 81 0.89 12.22 -4.90
CA GLY A 81 1.06 10.84 -4.44
C GLY A 81 0.52 9.82 -5.45
N ARG A 82 -0.63 10.11 -6.04
CA ARG A 82 -1.19 9.24 -7.09
C ARG A 82 -0.28 9.15 -8.31
N ARG A 83 0.30 10.27 -8.72
CA ARG A 83 1.25 10.30 -9.83
C ARG A 83 2.53 9.53 -9.48
N LYS A 84 2.99 9.63 -8.24
CA LYS A 84 4.19 8.95 -7.76
C LYS A 84 4.02 7.43 -7.75
N VAL A 85 2.89 6.94 -7.29
CA VAL A 85 2.66 5.49 -7.10
C VAL A 85 2.23 4.80 -8.41
N LYS A 86 1.66 5.52 -9.35
CA LYS A 86 1.10 4.94 -10.58
C LYS A 86 2.10 4.08 -11.38
N PRO A 87 3.33 4.56 -11.67
CA PRO A 87 4.30 3.74 -12.38
C PRO A 87 4.70 2.48 -11.60
N LEU A 88 4.77 2.59 -10.28
CA LEU A 88 5.12 1.46 -9.42
C LEU A 88 4.01 0.41 -9.41
N LEU A 89 2.75 0.84 -9.40
CA LEU A 89 1.61 -0.07 -9.51
C LEU A 89 1.64 -0.81 -10.85
N ALA A 90 1.94 -0.12 -11.94
CA ALA A 90 2.06 -0.74 -13.26
C ALA A 90 3.18 -1.78 -13.29
N GLN A 91 4.32 -1.48 -12.67
CA GLN A 91 5.43 -2.43 -12.58
C GLN A 91 5.10 -3.63 -11.69
N ALA A 92 4.38 -3.42 -10.60
CA ALA A 92 3.92 -4.51 -9.74
C ALA A 92 2.99 -5.45 -10.50
N GLN A 93 2.07 -4.90 -11.29
CA GLN A 93 1.16 -5.69 -12.12
C GLN A 93 1.92 -6.46 -13.21
N ALA A 94 2.90 -5.84 -13.85
CA ALA A 94 3.72 -6.50 -14.85
C ALA A 94 4.52 -7.65 -14.25
N HIS A 95 5.08 -7.47 -13.05
CA HIS A 95 5.81 -8.51 -12.34
C HIS A 95 4.88 -9.67 -11.97
N GLU A 96 3.67 -9.37 -11.51
CA GLU A 96 2.66 -10.38 -11.20
C GLU A 96 2.27 -11.17 -12.44
N ALA A 97 2.10 -10.52 -13.58
CA ALA A 97 1.78 -11.16 -14.84
C ALA A 97 2.90 -12.13 -15.28
N GLN A 98 4.16 -11.74 -15.07
CA GLN A 98 5.30 -12.60 -15.37
C GLN A 98 5.34 -13.83 -14.49
N VAL A 99 5.09 -13.69 -13.19
CA VAL A 99 5.01 -14.81 -12.26
C VAL A 99 3.85 -15.74 -12.64
N THR A 100 2.72 -15.19 -13.06
CA THR A 100 1.57 -15.96 -13.52
C THR A 100 1.93 -16.81 -14.75
N ALA A 101 2.69 -16.26 -15.69
CA ALA A 101 3.14 -17.00 -16.87
C ALA A 101 4.06 -18.18 -16.51
N ASP A 102 4.89 -18.00 -15.48
CA ASP A 102 5.84 -19.04 -15.04
C ASP A 102 5.17 -20.17 -14.25
N ILE A 103 4.16 -19.86 -13.43
CA ILE A 103 3.53 -20.84 -12.54
C ILE A 103 2.26 -21.43 -13.15
N GLY A 104 1.56 -20.68 -13.98
CA GLY A 104 0.27 -21.06 -14.54
C GLY A 104 -0.88 -20.28 -13.87
N ALA A 105 -1.78 -19.75 -14.69
CA ALA A 105 -2.86 -18.86 -14.24
C ALA A 105 -3.79 -19.50 -13.19
N PRO A 106 -4.24 -20.77 -13.33
CA PRO A 106 -5.16 -21.36 -12.34
C PRO A 106 -4.54 -21.47 -10.95
N GLU A 107 -3.25 -21.78 -10.86
CA GLU A 107 -2.54 -21.91 -9.59
C GLU A 107 -2.36 -20.56 -8.90
N VAL A 108 -2.05 -19.53 -9.67
CA VAL A 108 -1.92 -18.16 -9.17
C VAL A 108 -3.25 -17.65 -8.66
N ASP A 109 -4.34 -17.88 -9.40
CA ASP A 109 -5.68 -17.47 -8.98
C ASP A 109 -6.08 -18.14 -7.67
N GLN A 110 -5.78 -19.42 -7.50
CA GLN A 110 -6.04 -20.14 -6.27
C GLN A 110 -5.27 -19.54 -5.10
N LEU A 111 -3.98 -19.24 -5.31
CA LEU A 111 -3.15 -18.61 -4.28
C LEU A 111 -3.68 -17.24 -3.89
N LYS A 112 -4.09 -16.43 -4.86
CA LYS A 112 -4.68 -15.12 -4.60
C LYS A 112 -5.94 -15.23 -3.74
N ARG A 113 -6.82 -16.17 -4.04
CA ARG A 113 -8.05 -16.38 -3.26
C ARG A 113 -7.73 -16.75 -1.82
N ILE A 114 -6.74 -17.60 -1.60
CA ILE A 114 -6.32 -17.98 -0.26
C ILE A 114 -5.80 -16.75 0.50
N LEU A 115 -4.95 -15.95 -0.13
CA LEU A 115 -4.41 -14.74 0.49
C LEU A 115 -5.49 -13.71 0.81
N GLU A 116 -6.45 -13.52 -0.09
CA GLU A 116 -7.58 -12.63 0.13
C GLU A 116 -8.43 -13.06 1.32
N ARG A 117 -8.68 -14.36 1.45
CA ARG A 117 -9.41 -14.90 2.59
C ARG A 117 -8.66 -14.69 3.90
N MET A 118 -7.36 -14.85 3.91
CA MET A 118 -6.54 -14.60 5.09
C MET A 118 -6.58 -13.12 5.50
N ILE A 119 -6.54 -12.22 4.53
CA ILE A 119 -6.65 -10.78 4.77
C ILE A 119 -8.04 -10.44 5.33
N ALA A 120 -9.10 -10.99 4.75
CA ALA A 120 -10.45 -10.77 5.22
C ALA A 120 -10.67 -11.26 6.65
N LEU A 121 -10.04 -12.37 7.04
CA LEU A 121 -10.13 -12.90 8.40
C LEU A 121 -9.38 -12.04 9.42
N ARG A 122 -8.38 -11.30 8.99
CA ARG A 122 -7.63 -10.37 9.86
C ARG A 122 -8.27 -9.00 9.96
N GLY A 123 -9.00 -8.61 8.95
CA GLY A 123 -9.69 -7.33 8.89
C GLY A 123 -11.00 -7.39 9.62
#